data_03ce3e0522f117d949b94203d5eab6c8
#
_entry.id   03ce3e0522f117d949b94203d5eab6c8
#
_cell.length_a   1.000
_cell.length_b   1.000
_cell.length_c   1.000
_cell.angle_alpha   90.00
_cell.angle_beta   90.00
_cell.angle_gamma   90.00
#
_symmetry.space_group_name_H-M   'P 1'
#
loop_
_entity.id
_entity.type
_entity.pdbx_description
1 polymer ?
#
loop_
_entity_poly.entity_id
_entity_poly.type
_entity_poly.pdbx_seq_one_letter_code
_entity_poly.pdbx_strand_id
1 'polypeptide(L)'
;MDKSTSLFNLTGKVAVVTGASSGLGRRGAVALSKGGAKVIGIARRTASLEKLALELGENFSFISADISDRSRLEDLSLEINSKFGPPDILVHAAGVNTRQTADEVTDLGWDETIALNLSTPFFLSQLLVTGMKKKGWGRIVNFASVQTTRAFPGGIAYGASKGAIGQLTRAMAEAWSSYGICVNAIGPGFFPTELTQIVFEDVERSKRNADQTCIGRNGEMEDLDGPLLFLCSEASRYVTGQVLMVDGGFTAK
;
A
#
# COMPACT_ATOMS: atom_id res chain seq x y z
N MET A 1 17.98 24.50 5.72
CA MET A 1 17.20 23.58 4.84
C MET A 1 16.09 24.41 4.20
N ASP A 2 15.97 24.36 2.91
CA ASP A 2 14.89 25.02 2.18
C ASP A 2 13.54 24.43 2.65
N LYS A 3 12.52 25.29 2.84
CA LYS A 3 11.19 24.88 3.29
C LYS A 3 10.54 23.82 2.38
N SER A 4 10.89 23.80 1.09
CA SER A 4 10.36 22.83 0.12
C SER A 4 10.86 21.41 0.37
N THR A 5 12.13 21.21 0.71
CA THR A 5 12.70 19.88 1.04
C THR A 5 12.23 19.36 2.40
N SER A 6 11.82 20.26 3.31
CA SER A 6 11.29 19.88 4.63
C SER A 6 9.90 19.24 4.56
N LEU A 7 9.09 19.51 3.51
CA LEU A 7 7.74 19.00 3.37
C LEU A 7 7.69 17.47 3.19
N PHE A 8 8.72 16.87 2.57
CA PHE A 8 8.81 15.44 2.33
C PHE A 8 9.64 14.68 3.38
N ASN A 9 10.18 15.40 4.38
CA ASN A 9 10.99 14.80 5.43
C ASN A 9 10.14 13.97 6.40
N LEU A 10 10.52 12.72 6.60
CA LEU A 10 9.87 11.77 7.50
C LEU A 10 10.70 11.46 8.75
N THR A 11 11.76 12.23 9.01
CA THR A 11 12.60 12.07 10.21
C THR A 11 11.74 12.13 11.49
N GLY A 12 11.92 11.14 12.37
CA GLY A 12 11.15 11.00 13.60
C GLY A 12 9.77 10.36 13.43
N LYS A 13 9.36 9.99 12.21
CA LYS A 13 8.12 9.26 11.95
C LYS A 13 8.36 7.75 11.97
N VAL A 14 7.35 7.02 12.43
CA VAL A 14 7.29 5.55 12.40
C VAL A 14 6.28 5.14 11.34
N ALA A 15 6.72 4.34 10.36
CA ALA A 15 5.89 3.83 9.28
C ALA A 15 5.74 2.30 9.36
N VAL A 16 4.53 1.81 9.16
CA VAL A 16 4.23 0.39 8.96
C VAL A 16 3.91 0.15 7.50
N VAL A 17 4.54 -0.86 6.90
CA VAL A 17 4.31 -1.26 5.51
C VAL A 17 3.95 -2.73 5.45
N THR A 18 2.73 -3.05 5.06
CA THR A 18 2.32 -4.43 4.79
C THR A 18 2.74 -4.86 3.39
N GLY A 19 3.02 -6.16 3.20
CA GLY A 19 3.53 -6.67 1.92
C GLY A 19 4.99 -6.28 1.64
N ALA A 20 5.78 -5.96 2.67
CA ALA A 20 7.14 -5.43 2.55
C ALA A 20 8.18 -6.43 2.00
N SER A 21 7.82 -7.70 1.79
CA SER A 21 8.77 -8.72 1.30
C SER A 21 9.06 -8.66 -0.20
N SER A 22 8.24 -7.98 -1.01
CA SER A 22 8.43 -7.87 -2.46
C SER A 22 7.65 -6.72 -3.09
N GLY A 23 7.86 -6.48 -4.38
CA GLY A 23 7.08 -5.58 -5.22
C GLY A 23 6.97 -4.16 -4.66
N LEU A 24 5.79 -3.57 -4.82
CA LEU A 24 5.53 -2.18 -4.43
C LEU A 24 5.60 -1.96 -2.91
N GLY A 25 5.25 -2.98 -2.10
CA GLY A 25 5.40 -2.88 -0.63
C GLY A 25 6.86 -2.78 -0.20
N ARG A 26 7.75 -3.62 -0.79
CA ARG A 26 9.19 -3.54 -0.55
C ARG A 26 9.76 -2.19 -1.01
N ARG A 27 9.38 -1.74 -2.23
CA ARG A 27 9.81 -0.43 -2.72
C ARG A 27 9.36 0.71 -1.81
N GLY A 28 8.10 0.65 -1.34
CA GLY A 28 7.56 1.64 -0.41
C GLY A 28 8.33 1.67 0.92
N ALA A 29 8.71 0.51 1.47
CA ALA A 29 9.54 0.45 2.68
C ALA A 29 10.90 1.12 2.47
N VAL A 30 11.54 0.88 1.31
CA VAL A 30 12.83 1.52 0.93
C VAL A 30 12.66 3.04 0.80
N ALA A 31 11.62 3.49 0.09
CA ALA A 31 11.37 4.91 -0.13
C ALA A 31 11.12 5.67 1.19
N LEU A 32 10.30 5.11 2.09
CA LEU A 32 9.99 5.72 3.38
C LEU A 32 11.23 5.76 4.29
N SER A 33 12.04 4.69 4.31
CA SER A 33 13.30 4.67 5.06
C SER A 33 14.28 5.72 4.54
N LYS A 34 14.45 5.85 3.22
CA LYS A 34 15.26 6.91 2.59
C LYS A 34 14.71 8.31 2.88
N GLY A 35 13.39 8.44 3.05
CA GLY A 35 12.73 9.67 3.48
C GLY A 35 12.96 10.02 4.96
N GLY A 36 13.63 9.16 5.74
CA GLY A 36 14.00 9.37 7.13
C GLY A 36 13.07 8.71 8.16
N ALA A 37 12.07 7.93 7.73
CA ALA A 37 11.21 7.21 8.65
C ALA A 37 11.89 5.97 9.22
N LYS A 38 11.54 5.61 10.46
CA LYS A 38 11.72 4.25 10.96
C LYS A 38 10.61 3.37 10.41
N VAL A 39 10.95 2.26 9.76
CA VAL A 39 9.98 1.43 9.04
C VAL A 39 9.83 0.06 9.69
N ILE A 40 8.59 -0.38 9.86
CA ILE A 40 8.24 -1.73 10.29
C ILE A 40 7.61 -2.44 9.09
N GLY A 41 8.34 -3.39 8.50
CA GLY A 41 7.88 -4.21 7.38
C GLY A 41 7.11 -5.45 7.87
N ILE A 42 5.93 -5.71 7.31
CA ILE A 42 5.12 -6.88 7.65
C ILE A 42 4.88 -7.72 6.41
N ALA A 43 5.23 -9.00 6.47
CA ALA A 43 4.93 -10.00 5.44
C ALA A 43 5.12 -11.41 5.98
N ARG A 44 4.73 -12.43 5.20
CA ARG A 44 4.89 -13.85 5.58
C ARG A 44 6.31 -14.38 5.40
N ARG A 45 7.09 -13.82 4.46
CA ARG A 45 8.39 -14.34 4.02
C ARG A 45 9.53 -13.76 4.85
N THR A 46 9.91 -14.44 5.92
CA THR A 46 10.97 -14.01 6.86
C THR A 46 12.29 -13.75 6.14
N ALA A 47 12.79 -14.66 5.32
CA ALA A 47 14.06 -14.49 4.61
C ALA A 47 14.13 -13.25 3.71
N SER A 48 13.00 -12.83 3.13
CA SER A 48 12.95 -11.59 2.32
C SER A 48 12.97 -10.34 3.20
N LEU A 49 12.34 -10.41 4.37
CA LEU A 49 12.35 -9.33 5.36
C LEU A 49 13.73 -9.17 6.01
N GLU A 50 14.42 -10.27 6.30
CA GLU A 50 15.82 -10.26 6.80
C GLU A 50 16.77 -9.59 5.81
N LYS A 51 16.66 -9.93 4.51
CA LYS A 51 17.43 -9.25 3.46
C LYS A 51 17.17 -7.75 3.41
N LEU A 52 15.89 -7.35 3.55
CA LEU A 52 15.53 -5.94 3.58
C LEU A 52 16.06 -5.25 4.85
N ALA A 53 16.10 -5.94 5.99
CA ALA A 53 16.66 -5.42 7.23
C ALA A 53 18.18 -5.18 7.11
N LEU A 54 18.91 -6.08 6.45
CA LEU A 54 20.34 -5.87 6.16
C LEU A 54 20.58 -4.66 5.24
N GLU A 55 19.68 -4.41 4.28
CA GLU A 55 19.77 -3.28 3.35
C GLU A 55 19.47 -1.93 4.03
N LEU A 56 18.46 -1.87 4.90
CA LEU A 56 17.96 -0.62 5.48
C LEU A 56 18.55 -0.29 6.87
N GLY A 57 19.20 -1.26 7.51
CA GLY A 57 19.90 -1.07 8.79
C GLY A 57 18.96 -0.72 9.95
N GLU A 58 19.44 0.10 10.88
CA GLU A 58 18.78 0.41 12.15
C GLU A 58 17.40 1.11 12.03
N ASN A 59 17.13 1.71 10.89
CA ASN A 59 15.85 2.36 10.62
C ASN A 59 14.78 1.38 10.15
N PHE A 60 15.07 0.08 10.11
CA PHE A 60 14.11 -0.95 9.70
C PHE A 60 14.00 -2.06 10.74
N SER A 61 12.78 -2.43 11.03
CA SER A 61 12.43 -3.66 11.77
C SER A 61 11.37 -4.42 10.99
N PHE A 62 11.14 -5.68 11.33
CA PHE A 62 10.09 -6.44 10.65
C PHE A 62 9.33 -7.37 11.58
N ILE A 63 8.17 -7.80 11.11
CA ILE A 63 7.32 -8.82 11.73
C ILE A 63 6.92 -9.82 10.65
N SER A 64 7.23 -11.10 10.88
CA SER A 64 6.78 -12.18 9.99
C SER A 64 5.39 -12.64 10.42
N ALA A 65 4.35 -12.26 9.66
CA ALA A 65 2.97 -12.58 9.99
C ALA A 65 2.10 -12.73 8.75
N ASP A 66 1.07 -13.59 8.84
CA ASP A 66 -0.06 -13.59 7.95
C ASP A 66 -1.13 -12.63 8.48
N ILE A 67 -1.33 -11.53 7.78
CA ILE A 67 -2.26 -10.48 8.18
C ILE A 67 -3.69 -10.69 7.67
N SER A 68 -3.95 -11.76 6.91
CA SER A 68 -5.31 -12.13 6.52
C SER A 68 -6.07 -12.79 7.68
N ASP A 69 -5.35 -13.34 8.65
CA ASP A 69 -5.92 -13.88 9.88
C ASP A 69 -6.29 -12.74 10.85
N ARG A 70 -7.57 -12.38 10.86
CA ARG A 70 -8.09 -11.29 11.69
C ARG A 70 -7.97 -11.56 13.19
N SER A 71 -7.96 -12.82 13.61
CA SER A 71 -7.85 -13.17 15.05
C SER A 71 -6.50 -12.76 15.66
N ARG A 72 -5.48 -12.56 14.82
CA ARG A 72 -4.12 -12.19 15.23
C ARG A 72 -3.82 -10.69 15.14
N LEU A 73 -4.73 -9.87 14.61
CA LEU A 73 -4.46 -8.45 14.38
C LEU A 73 -4.26 -7.65 15.67
N GLU A 74 -4.92 -8.02 16.76
CA GLU A 74 -4.73 -7.39 18.08
C GLU A 74 -3.31 -7.62 18.59
N ASP A 75 -2.84 -8.87 18.62
CA ASP A 75 -1.47 -9.22 19.03
C ASP A 75 -0.45 -8.55 18.11
N LEU A 76 -0.70 -8.56 16.81
CA LEU A 76 0.15 -7.89 15.83
C LEU A 76 0.24 -6.38 16.11
N SER A 77 -0.85 -5.74 16.49
CA SER A 77 -0.85 -4.31 16.82
C SER A 77 0.02 -4.00 18.03
N LEU A 78 0.02 -4.87 19.04
CA LEU A 78 0.90 -4.76 20.22
C LEU A 78 2.37 -4.95 19.82
N GLU A 79 2.67 -5.94 18.98
CA GLU A 79 4.02 -6.18 18.49
C GLU A 79 4.53 -5.01 17.66
N ILE A 80 3.71 -4.44 16.77
CA ILE A 80 4.04 -3.23 16.01
C ILE A 80 4.45 -2.10 16.95
N ASN A 81 3.62 -1.82 17.96
CA ASN A 81 3.88 -0.74 18.91
C ASN A 81 5.17 -0.96 19.74
N SER A 82 5.58 -2.20 19.94
CA SER A 82 6.81 -2.53 20.69
C SER A 82 8.10 -2.23 19.95
N LYS A 83 8.08 -2.14 18.60
CA LYS A 83 9.31 -1.96 17.79
C LYS A 83 9.87 -0.54 17.90
N PHE A 84 9.10 0.45 17.44
CA PHE A 84 9.53 1.85 17.40
C PHE A 84 8.49 2.80 18.04
N GLY A 85 7.52 2.24 18.76
CA GLY A 85 6.38 2.98 19.29
C GLY A 85 5.20 3.05 18.31
N PRO A 86 4.12 3.76 18.69
CA PRO A 86 2.91 3.87 17.88
C PRO A 86 3.20 4.50 16.52
N PRO A 87 2.76 3.86 15.41
CA PRO A 87 3.04 4.34 14.07
C PRO A 87 2.36 5.69 13.77
N ASP A 88 3.01 6.46 12.92
CA ASP A 88 2.51 7.70 12.33
C ASP A 88 1.97 7.47 10.93
N ILE A 89 2.51 6.47 10.23
CA ILE A 89 2.21 6.17 8.83
C ILE A 89 1.84 4.69 8.70
N LEU A 90 0.74 4.40 8.00
CA LEU A 90 0.35 3.04 7.61
C LEU A 90 0.28 2.95 6.09
N VAL A 91 0.98 1.98 5.51
CA VAL A 91 0.94 1.68 4.08
C VAL A 91 0.44 0.24 3.89
N HIS A 92 -0.77 0.10 3.37
CA HIS A 92 -1.41 -1.18 3.10
C HIS A 92 -1.12 -1.62 1.66
N ALA A 93 0.08 -2.23 1.44
CA ALA A 93 0.53 -2.69 0.13
C ALA A 93 0.43 -4.21 -0.05
N ALA A 94 0.09 -4.97 0.98
CA ALA A 94 -0.21 -6.39 0.84
C ALA A 94 -1.47 -6.59 -0.01
N GLY A 95 -1.44 -7.59 -0.87
CA GLY A 95 -2.58 -7.93 -1.70
C GLY A 95 -2.38 -9.22 -2.48
N VAL A 96 -3.47 -9.84 -2.88
CA VAL A 96 -3.53 -11.04 -3.68
C VAL A 96 -4.51 -10.87 -4.83
N ASN A 97 -4.25 -11.55 -5.93
CA ASN A 97 -5.18 -11.68 -7.06
C ASN A 97 -5.21 -13.16 -7.48
N THR A 98 -6.29 -13.84 -7.20
CA THR A 98 -6.48 -15.27 -7.50
C THR A 98 -6.67 -15.56 -8.98
N ARG A 99 -6.97 -14.53 -9.79
CA ARG A 99 -7.10 -14.60 -11.26
C ARG A 99 -8.10 -15.65 -11.77
N GLN A 100 -9.15 -15.90 -10.99
CA GLN A 100 -10.21 -16.81 -11.36
C GLN A 100 -11.19 -16.13 -12.34
N THR A 101 -11.65 -16.86 -13.36
CA THR A 101 -12.73 -16.38 -14.24
C THR A 101 -14.05 -16.30 -13.47
N ALA A 102 -15.03 -15.58 -14.00
CA ALA A 102 -16.29 -15.36 -13.29
C ALA A 102 -16.99 -16.67 -12.86
N ASP A 103 -16.96 -17.68 -13.73
CA ASP A 103 -17.62 -18.96 -13.50
C ASP A 103 -16.79 -19.92 -12.62
N GLU A 104 -15.53 -19.58 -12.33
CA GLU A 104 -14.58 -20.42 -11.56
C GLU A 104 -14.19 -19.80 -10.22
N VAL A 105 -14.77 -18.63 -9.86
CA VAL A 105 -14.51 -18.03 -8.56
C VAL A 105 -14.99 -18.96 -7.45
N THR A 106 -14.05 -19.38 -6.59
CA THR A 106 -14.35 -20.20 -5.43
C THR A 106 -14.59 -19.33 -4.19
N ASP A 107 -15.40 -19.83 -3.24
CA ASP A 107 -15.60 -19.16 -1.96
C ASP A 107 -14.26 -18.86 -1.27
N LEU A 108 -13.33 -19.82 -1.26
CA LEU A 108 -12.00 -19.64 -0.68
C LEU A 108 -11.23 -18.52 -1.37
N GLY A 109 -11.17 -18.49 -2.71
CA GLY A 109 -10.45 -17.46 -3.47
C GLY A 109 -11.06 -16.07 -3.29
N TRP A 110 -12.40 -16.00 -3.16
CA TRP A 110 -13.11 -14.78 -2.83
C TRP A 110 -12.77 -14.30 -1.43
N ASP A 111 -12.92 -15.17 -0.41
CA ASP A 111 -12.73 -14.83 0.99
C ASP A 111 -11.28 -14.42 1.29
N GLU A 112 -10.28 -15.15 0.75
CA GLU A 112 -8.87 -14.77 0.86
C GLU A 112 -8.60 -13.39 0.26
N THR A 113 -9.19 -13.11 -0.91
CA THR A 113 -9.01 -11.82 -1.59
C THR A 113 -9.63 -10.69 -0.77
N ILE A 114 -10.84 -10.85 -0.27
CA ILE A 114 -11.53 -9.84 0.54
C ILE A 114 -10.85 -9.68 1.90
N ALA A 115 -10.45 -10.77 2.54
CA ALA A 115 -9.76 -10.73 3.83
C ALA A 115 -8.49 -9.89 3.74
N LEU A 116 -7.59 -10.20 2.80
CA LEU A 116 -6.30 -9.52 2.69
C LEU A 116 -6.41 -8.12 2.07
N ASN A 117 -7.16 -7.98 0.95
CA ASN A 117 -7.15 -6.74 0.19
C ASN A 117 -8.07 -5.65 0.77
N LEU A 118 -9.09 -6.01 1.55
CA LEU A 118 -10.11 -5.07 2.03
C LEU A 118 -10.24 -5.07 3.55
N SER A 119 -10.46 -6.25 4.17
CA SER A 119 -10.73 -6.31 5.61
C SER A 119 -9.51 -5.93 6.44
N THR A 120 -8.34 -6.48 6.12
CA THR A 120 -7.09 -6.19 6.82
C THR A 120 -6.73 -4.70 6.84
N PRO A 121 -6.75 -3.95 5.71
CA PRO A 121 -6.51 -2.52 5.74
C PRO A 121 -7.37 -1.76 6.73
N PHE A 122 -8.65 -2.08 6.82
CA PHE A 122 -9.54 -1.42 7.78
C PHE A 122 -9.23 -1.81 9.23
N PHE A 123 -9.25 -3.11 9.55
CA PHE A 123 -9.14 -3.55 10.94
C PHE A 123 -7.77 -3.27 11.55
N LEU A 124 -6.69 -3.39 10.77
CA LEU A 124 -5.35 -3.03 11.26
C LEU A 124 -5.25 -1.52 11.48
N SER A 125 -5.81 -0.71 10.59
CA SER A 125 -5.88 0.75 10.81
C SER A 125 -6.69 1.11 12.03
N GLN A 126 -7.83 0.46 12.27
CA GLN A 126 -8.70 0.69 13.43
C GLN A 126 -7.95 0.46 14.76
N LEU A 127 -7.11 -0.56 14.83
CA LEU A 127 -6.30 -0.86 16.01
C LEU A 127 -5.18 0.18 16.23
N LEU A 128 -4.56 0.67 15.15
CA LEU A 128 -3.39 1.54 15.23
C LEU A 128 -3.71 3.05 15.22
N VAL A 129 -4.88 3.43 14.71
CA VAL A 129 -5.29 4.84 14.57
C VAL A 129 -5.37 5.60 15.90
N THR A 130 -5.57 4.90 17.00
CA THR A 130 -5.63 5.51 18.34
C THR A 130 -4.36 6.27 18.69
N GLY A 131 -3.18 5.75 18.30
CA GLY A 131 -1.90 6.46 18.46
C GLY A 131 -1.83 7.74 17.63
N MET A 132 -2.29 7.69 16.38
CA MET A 132 -2.34 8.86 15.48
C MET A 132 -3.30 9.93 16.00
N LYS A 133 -4.50 9.54 16.48
CA LYS A 133 -5.46 10.46 17.10
C LYS A 133 -4.87 11.22 18.29
N LYS A 134 -4.15 10.52 19.16
CA LYS A 134 -3.48 11.13 20.32
C LYS A 134 -2.40 12.15 19.91
N LYS A 135 -1.70 11.89 18.80
CA LYS A 135 -0.67 12.77 18.24
C LYS A 135 -1.25 13.94 17.44
N GLY A 136 -2.52 13.88 17.03
CA GLY A 136 -3.13 14.85 16.11
C GLY A 136 -2.50 14.80 14.71
N TRP A 137 -1.89 13.67 14.33
CA TRP A 137 -1.19 13.49 13.06
C TRP A 137 -1.18 12.02 12.63
N GLY A 138 -1.48 11.77 11.37
CA GLY A 138 -1.39 10.44 10.78
C GLY A 138 -1.48 10.46 9.26
N ARG A 139 -0.91 9.44 8.62
CA ARG A 139 -1.04 9.18 7.18
C ARG A 139 -1.35 7.71 6.96
N ILE A 140 -2.43 7.43 6.24
CA ILE A 140 -2.81 6.07 5.86
C ILE A 140 -2.88 6.04 4.34
N VAL A 141 -2.13 5.12 3.72
CA VAL A 141 -2.08 4.94 2.28
C VAL A 141 -2.48 3.51 1.94
N ASN A 142 -3.62 3.36 1.29
CA ASN A 142 -4.09 2.09 0.78
C ASN A 142 -3.58 1.87 -0.65
N PHE A 143 -3.25 0.62 -1.02
CA PHE A 143 -2.97 0.28 -2.41
C PHE A 143 -4.27 -0.15 -3.12
N ALA A 144 -4.78 0.75 -3.93
CA ALA A 144 -5.85 0.54 -4.90
C ALA A 144 -5.29 -0.16 -6.17
N SER A 145 -5.84 0.13 -7.33
CA SER A 145 -5.43 -0.42 -8.64
C SER A 145 -6.09 0.37 -9.76
N VAL A 146 -5.65 0.21 -11.00
CA VAL A 146 -6.46 0.54 -12.17
C VAL A 146 -7.82 -0.19 -12.13
N GLN A 147 -7.89 -1.35 -11.47
CA GLN A 147 -9.15 -2.07 -11.27
C GLN A 147 -10.08 -1.45 -10.21
N THR A 148 -9.72 -0.32 -9.64
CA THR A 148 -10.67 0.47 -8.84
C THR A 148 -11.80 1.03 -9.72
N THR A 149 -11.52 1.29 -11.00
CA THR A 149 -12.44 1.90 -11.96
C THR A 149 -12.57 1.16 -13.29
N ARG A 150 -11.66 0.21 -13.58
CA ARG A 150 -11.63 -0.57 -14.83
C ARG A 150 -11.81 -2.04 -14.52
N ALA A 151 -12.49 -2.78 -15.40
CA ALA A 151 -12.62 -4.22 -15.30
C ALA A 151 -11.58 -4.93 -16.18
N PHE A 152 -11.09 -6.09 -15.71
CA PHE A 152 -10.17 -6.96 -16.46
C PHE A 152 -10.62 -8.42 -16.35
N PRO A 153 -10.36 -9.24 -17.38
CA PRO A 153 -10.62 -10.67 -17.31
C PRO A 153 -9.89 -11.34 -16.12
N GLY A 154 -10.56 -12.25 -15.44
CA GLY A 154 -10.01 -12.91 -14.25
C GLY A 154 -9.81 -12.00 -13.04
N GLY A 155 -10.53 -10.89 -12.97
CA GLY A 155 -10.40 -9.88 -11.92
C GLY A 155 -11.64 -9.71 -11.04
N ILE A 156 -12.53 -10.69 -10.95
CA ILE A 156 -13.82 -10.52 -10.22
C ILE A 156 -13.58 -10.16 -8.75
N ALA A 157 -13.00 -11.05 -7.95
CA ALA A 157 -12.75 -10.79 -6.52
C ALA A 157 -11.77 -9.65 -6.32
N TYR A 158 -10.69 -9.62 -7.12
CA TYR A 158 -9.68 -8.57 -7.05
C TYR A 158 -10.24 -7.19 -7.38
N GLY A 159 -10.96 -7.05 -8.51
CA GLY A 159 -11.59 -5.79 -8.93
C GLY A 159 -12.61 -5.31 -7.90
N ALA A 160 -13.47 -6.22 -7.40
CA ALA A 160 -14.40 -5.90 -6.32
C ALA A 160 -13.67 -5.36 -5.08
N SER A 161 -12.60 -6.04 -4.62
CA SER A 161 -11.80 -5.60 -3.47
C SER A 161 -11.15 -4.23 -3.71
N LYS A 162 -10.62 -3.96 -4.93
CA LYS A 162 -9.95 -2.69 -5.26
C LYS A 162 -10.93 -1.54 -5.49
N GLY A 163 -12.12 -1.81 -6.00
CA GLY A 163 -13.23 -0.86 -6.02
C GLY A 163 -13.64 -0.47 -4.59
N ALA A 164 -13.80 -1.49 -3.73
CA ALA A 164 -14.14 -1.29 -2.33
C ALA A 164 -13.05 -0.50 -1.56
N ILE A 165 -11.75 -0.72 -1.83
CA ILE A 165 -10.65 0.06 -1.25
C ILE A 165 -10.78 1.55 -1.59
N GLY A 166 -11.19 1.89 -2.81
CA GLY A 166 -11.43 3.29 -3.16
C GLY A 166 -12.50 3.94 -2.28
N GLN A 167 -13.60 3.25 -2.02
CA GLN A 167 -14.66 3.74 -1.14
C GLN A 167 -14.28 3.68 0.34
N LEU A 168 -13.62 2.61 0.78
CA LEU A 168 -13.09 2.50 2.15
C LEU A 168 -12.14 3.66 2.48
N THR A 169 -11.29 4.05 1.53
CA THR A 169 -10.38 5.20 1.69
C THR A 169 -11.16 6.49 2.00
N ARG A 170 -12.28 6.75 1.30
CA ARG A 170 -13.16 7.90 1.57
C ARG A 170 -13.82 7.82 2.94
N ALA A 171 -14.35 6.64 3.29
CA ALA A 171 -15.01 6.43 4.57
C ALA A 171 -14.06 6.59 5.76
N MET A 172 -12.82 6.06 5.64
CA MET A 172 -11.79 6.25 6.67
C MET A 172 -11.33 7.71 6.76
N ALA A 173 -11.25 8.43 5.63
CA ALA A 173 -10.93 9.86 5.61
C ALA A 173 -12.00 10.68 6.31
N GLU A 174 -13.27 10.43 6.01
CA GLU A 174 -14.40 11.10 6.69
C GLU A 174 -14.32 10.87 8.20
N ALA A 175 -14.12 9.62 8.63
CA ALA A 175 -14.13 9.26 10.04
C ALA A 175 -12.93 9.81 10.84
N TRP A 176 -11.77 10.03 10.22
CA TRP A 176 -10.54 10.29 10.96
C TRP A 176 -9.82 11.59 10.61
N SER A 177 -10.20 12.31 9.54
CA SER A 177 -9.45 13.51 9.15
C SER A 177 -9.60 14.67 10.14
N SER A 178 -10.69 14.72 10.89
CA SER A 178 -10.88 15.70 11.98
C SER A 178 -9.84 15.58 13.10
N TYR A 179 -9.15 14.42 13.20
CA TYR A 179 -8.05 14.18 14.13
C TYR A 179 -6.66 14.45 13.51
N GLY A 180 -6.57 15.12 12.36
CA GLY A 180 -5.30 15.40 11.67
C GLY A 180 -4.75 14.21 10.88
N ILE A 181 -5.60 13.20 10.58
CA ILE A 181 -5.20 11.97 9.87
C ILE A 181 -5.68 12.05 8.42
N CYS A 182 -4.74 12.06 7.46
CA CYS A 182 -5.10 11.97 6.04
C CYS A 182 -5.09 10.50 5.59
N VAL A 183 -6.16 10.07 4.93
CA VAL A 183 -6.31 8.72 4.40
C VAL A 183 -6.46 8.81 2.89
N ASN A 184 -5.54 8.22 2.14
CA ASN A 184 -5.54 8.24 0.70
C ASN A 184 -5.22 6.84 0.14
N ALA A 185 -5.35 6.68 -1.15
CA ALA A 185 -4.93 5.47 -1.86
C ALA A 185 -4.03 5.82 -3.05
N ILE A 186 -3.13 4.90 -3.37
CA ILE A 186 -2.40 4.89 -4.65
C ILE A 186 -3.06 3.84 -5.53
N GLY A 187 -3.39 4.21 -6.77
CA GLY A 187 -3.87 3.30 -7.81
C GLY A 187 -2.76 3.02 -8.82
N PRO A 188 -1.92 1.97 -8.61
CA PRO A 188 -0.84 1.68 -9.53
C PRO A 188 -1.35 1.19 -10.89
N GLY A 189 -0.64 1.55 -11.95
CA GLY A 189 -0.71 0.91 -13.25
C GLY A 189 0.02 -0.43 -13.26
N PHE A 190 0.61 -0.79 -14.40
CA PHE A 190 1.39 -2.02 -14.54
C PHE A 190 2.85 -1.77 -14.15
N PHE A 191 3.26 -2.33 -13.02
CA PHE A 191 4.62 -2.34 -12.48
C PHE A 191 5.18 -3.76 -12.49
N PRO A 192 6.49 -3.96 -12.71
CA PRO A 192 7.11 -5.30 -12.70
C PRO A 192 7.23 -5.83 -11.26
N THR A 193 6.23 -6.60 -10.84
CA THR A 193 6.13 -7.22 -9.51
C THR A 193 5.79 -8.70 -9.64
N GLU A 194 5.93 -9.48 -8.58
CA GLU A 194 5.47 -10.87 -8.56
C GLU A 194 3.99 -11.00 -8.93
N LEU A 195 3.15 -10.06 -8.48
CA LEU A 195 1.72 -10.06 -8.79
C LEU A 195 1.43 -9.87 -10.28
N THR A 196 2.28 -9.16 -11.00
CA THR A 196 2.14 -8.83 -12.42
C THR A 196 3.10 -9.60 -13.32
N GLN A 197 3.86 -10.54 -12.76
CA GLN A 197 4.87 -11.33 -13.48
C GLN A 197 4.34 -11.91 -14.80
N ILE A 198 3.17 -12.55 -14.76
CA ILE A 198 2.51 -13.11 -15.95
C ILE A 198 2.23 -12.08 -17.07
N VAL A 199 2.15 -10.79 -16.72
CA VAL A 199 1.98 -9.71 -17.70
C VAL A 199 3.30 -9.34 -18.34
N PHE A 200 4.39 -9.33 -17.55
CA PHE A 200 5.71 -8.92 -18.02
C PHE A 200 6.49 -10.05 -18.69
N GLU A 201 6.15 -11.32 -18.42
CA GLU A 201 6.67 -12.48 -19.15
C GLU A 201 6.07 -12.59 -20.57
N ASP A 202 4.87 -12.05 -20.79
CA ASP A 202 4.25 -11.91 -22.11
C ASP A 202 4.61 -10.52 -22.69
N VAL A 203 5.61 -10.50 -23.58
CA VAL A 203 6.13 -9.28 -24.21
C VAL A 203 5.06 -8.52 -24.95
N GLU A 204 4.18 -9.20 -25.70
CA GLU A 204 3.09 -8.56 -26.46
C GLU A 204 2.04 -7.96 -25.52
N ARG A 205 1.72 -8.64 -24.44
CA ARG A 205 0.80 -8.13 -23.42
C ARG A 205 1.39 -6.93 -22.68
N SER A 206 2.66 -7.02 -22.31
CA SER A 206 3.39 -5.90 -21.68
C SER A 206 3.43 -4.68 -22.58
N LYS A 207 3.71 -4.88 -23.88
CA LYS A 207 3.70 -3.79 -24.87
C LYS A 207 2.31 -3.20 -25.04
N ARG A 208 1.26 -4.02 -25.19
CA ARG A 208 -0.14 -3.52 -25.29
C ARG A 208 -0.52 -2.67 -24.07
N ASN A 209 -0.09 -3.04 -22.86
CA ASN A 209 -0.36 -2.25 -21.67
C ASN A 209 0.39 -0.91 -21.70
N ALA A 210 1.65 -0.91 -22.12
CA ALA A 210 2.43 0.32 -22.31
C ALA A 210 1.77 1.27 -23.31
N ASP A 211 1.34 0.75 -24.47
CA ASP A 211 0.68 1.52 -25.54
C ASP A 211 -0.66 2.13 -25.09
N GLN A 212 -1.32 1.57 -24.07
CA GLN A 212 -2.54 2.11 -23.48
C GLN A 212 -2.27 3.26 -22.50
N THR A 213 -1.05 3.43 -22.01
CA THR A 213 -0.72 4.59 -21.17
C THR A 213 -0.57 5.86 -22.02
N CYS A 214 -0.81 7.04 -21.43
CA CYS A 214 -0.55 8.32 -22.11
C CYS A 214 0.95 8.55 -22.30
N ILE A 215 1.79 8.05 -21.40
CA ILE A 215 3.25 8.24 -21.46
C ILE A 215 3.98 7.15 -22.25
N GLY A 216 3.28 6.14 -22.77
CA GLY A 216 3.82 5.12 -23.70
C GLY A 216 4.74 4.06 -23.06
N ARG A 217 4.73 3.88 -21.73
CA ARG A 217 5.51 2.86 -21.02
C ARG A 217 4.77 2.28 -19.83
N ASN A 218 5.18 1.10 -19.39
CA ASN A 218 4.81 0.57 -18.08
C ASN A 218 5.55 1.33 -16.95
N GLY A 219 5.05 1.18 -15.71
CA GLY A 219 5.68 1.77 -14.55
C GLY A 219 7.02 1.12 -14.22
N GLU A 220 7.95 1.92 -13.73
CA GLU A 220 9.19 1.49 -13.08
C GLU A 220 9.03 1.61 -11.56
N MET A 221 9.76 0.81 -10.78
CA MET A 221 9.58 0.79 -9.32
C MET A 221 9.80 2.17 -8.69
N GLU A 222 10.68 2.97 -9.27
CA GLU A 222 11.01 4.34 -8.87
C GLU A 222 9.85 5.33 -9.04
N ASP A 223 8.94 5.09 -9.98
CA ASP A 223 7.76 5.94 -10.20
C ASP A 223 6.82 5.96 -8.98
N LEU A 224 6.96 4.98 -8.06
CA LEU A 224 6.19 4.93 -6.81
C LEU A 224 6.71 5.92 -5.76
N ASP A 225 8.00 6.20 -5.73
CA ASP A 225 8.67 6.88 -4.60
C ASP A 225 8.08 8.27 -4.34
N GLY A 226 8.00 9.10 -5.37
CA GLY A 226 7.45 10.47 -5.25
C GLY A 226 6.01 10.51 -4.75
N PRO A 227 5.07 9.81 -5.42
CA PRO A 227 3.68 9.73 -4.98
C PRO A 227 3.49 9.21 -3.55
N LEU A 228 4.25 8.18 -3.17
CA LEU A 228 4.17 7.62 -1.82
C LEU A 228 4.69 8.59 -0.76
N LEU A 229 5.87 9.17 -0.98
CA LEU A 229 6.43 10.19 -0.07
C LEU A 229 5.51 11.41 0.04
N PHE A 230 4.91 11.85 -1.06
CA PHE A 230 3.90 12.91 -1.06
C PHE A 230 2.75 12.57 -0.10
N LEU A 231 2.11 11.43 -0.27
CA LEU A 231 0.95 11.04 0.54
C LEU A 231 1.29 10.73 2.00
N CYS A 232 2.54 10.36 2.30
CA CYS A 232 3.01 10.04 3.64
C CYS A 232 3.58 11.24 4.43
N SER A 233 3.64 12.43 3.84
CA SER A 233 4.36 13.59 4.40
C SER A 233 3.46 14.81 4.68
N GLU A 234 4.07 15.93 5.06
CA GLU A 234 3.38 17.22 5.20
C GLU A 234 2.98 17.82 3.85
N ALA A 235 3.58 17.37 2.75
CA ALA A 235 3.26 17.84 1.41
C ALA A 235 1.78 17.59 1.03
N SER A 236 1.16 16.56 1.62
CA SER A 236 -0.25 16.19 1.37
C SER A 236 -1.21 16.57 2.50
N ARG A 237 -0.85 17.47 3.40
CA ARG A 237 -1.65 17.80 4.60
C ARG A 237 -3.10 18.26 4.33
N TYR A 238 -3.42 18.65 3.11
CA TYR A 238 -4.77 19.04 2.68
C TYR A 238 -5.35 18.08 1.64
N VAL A 239 -4.75 16.88 1.51
CA VAL A 239 -5.20 15.82 0.60
C VAL A 239 -5.66 14.62 1.42
N THR A 240 -6.95 14.31 1.37
CA THR A 240 -7.55 13.15 2.06
C THR A 240 -8.73 12.61 1.26
N GLY A 241 -9.01 11.31 1.38
CA GLY A 241 -10.11 10.63 0.68
C GLY A 241 -9.87 10.40 -0.81
N GLN A 242 -8.64 10.58 -1.31
CA GLN A 242 -8.33 10.52 -2.73
C GLN A 242 -7.73 9.18 -3.14
N VAL A 243 -7.99 8.79 -4.39
CA VAL A 243 -7.25 7.73 -5.08
C VAL A 243 -6.35 8.40 -6.12
N LEU A 244 -5.05 8.46 -5.83
CA LEU A 244 -4.05 8.99 -6.74
C LEU A 244 -3.62 7.89 -7.72
N MET A 245 -4.00 8.02 -8.97
CA MET A 245 -3.58 7.08 -10.01
C MET A 245 -2.11 7.32 -10.37
N VAL A 246 -1.30 6.26 -10.29
CA VAL A 246 0.12 6.22 -10.67
C VAL A 246 0.25 5.16 -11.76
N ASP A 247 -0.30 5.47 -12.93
CA ASP A 247 -0.58 4.52 -14.00
C ASP A 247 -0.16 5.00 -15.39
N GLY A 248 0.61 6.09 -15.46
CA GLY A 248 1.06 6.67 -16.72
C GLY A 248 -0.10 7.22 -17.59
N GLY A 249 -1.26 7.50 -16.98
CA GLY A 249 -2.46 7.95 -17.70
C GLY A 249 -3.26 6.80 -18.33
N PHE A 250 -3.05 5.55 -17.89
CA PHE A 250 -3.82 4.39 -18.38
C PHE A 250 -5.33 4.56 -18.17
N THR A 251 -5.74 5.13 -17.06
CA THR A 251 -7.16 5.37 -16.75
C THR A 251 -7.70 6.70 -17.27
N ALA A 252 -6.84 7.55 -17.83
CA ALA A 252 -7.24 8.83 -18.41
C ALA A 252 -7.69 8.73 -19.87
N LYS A 253 -7.48 7.58 -20.53
CA LYS A 253 -7.93 7.28 -21.89
C LYS A 253 -9.26 6.54 -21.90
#